data_91e675c8d6654b7fb727bde1144f7927
#
_entry.id   91e675c8d6654b7fb727bde1144f7927
#
_cell.length_a   1.000
_cell.length_b   1.000
_cell.length_c   1.000
_cell.angle_alpha   90.00
_cell.angle_beta   90.00
_cell.angle_gamma   90.00
#
_symmetry.space_group_name_H-M   'P 1'
#
loop_
_entity.id
_entity.type
_entity.pdbx_description
1 polymer ?
#
loop_
_entity_poly.entity_id
_entity_poly.type
_entity_poly.pdbx_seq_one_letter_code
_entity_poly.pdbx_strand_id
1 'polypeptide(L)'
;MPAFLTRTLLVASNTAGEAVRQRYFLVLGLLAAAVAGLAAGLRDMTFGEELKFVADLGFGALFFFGSLLAVVLPVHLFFSEMENRTALTLLARPLRRGEFLAGKLLGVWALLTALVVLVAGLTIVLVANRHADLTADAEIRHLPAPIFDFGGALLFALLQTVRLGVVASLTLFTCSYARTALFAYAAGFGWLVAGQTAWLGREWFGRTPGFGKTAIVTLLKAVPDLQSFNLGDALMFPGRAQPVAEAWKAAGCGLLWMIALTAFASVLFKKREL
;
A
#
# COMPACT_ATOMS: atom_id res chain seq x y z
N MET A 1 -28.37 0.11 10.75
CA MET A 1 -26.98 -0.33 10.51
C MET A 1 -26.83 -1.31 9.33
N PRO A 2 -27.66 -2.36 9.11
CA PRO A 2 -27.45 -3.27 7.97
C PRO A 2 -27.51 -2.58 6.59
N ALA A 3 -28.38 -1.59 6.41
CA ALA A 3 -28.51 -0.87 5.14
C ALA A 3 -27.25 -0.05 4.77
N PHE A 4 -26.50 0.48 5.74
CA PHE A 4 -25.23 1.20 5.50
C PHE A 4 -24.16 0.26 4.93
N LEU A 5 -23.92 -0.86 5.61
CA LEU A 5 -22.92 -1.86 5.20
C LEU A 5 -23.25 -2.43 3.81
N THR A 6 -24.50 -2.79 3.56
CA THR A 6 -24.91 -3.34 2.27
C THR A 6 -24.67 -2.35 1.13
N ARG A 7 -24.99 -1.06 1.33
CA ARG A 7 -24.79 -0.02 0.32
C ARG A 7 -23.30 0.24 0.07
N THR A 8 -22.49 0.31 1.13
CA THR A 8 -21.03 0.51 1.02
C THR A 8 -20.38 -0.67 0.30
N LEU A 9 -20.78 -1.91 0.60
CA LEU A 9 -20.29 -3.11 -0.08
C LEU A 9 -20.71 -3.17 -1.56
N LEU A 10 -21.91 -2.75 -1.91
CA LEU A 10 -22.35 -2.66 -3.30
C LEU A 10 -21.51 -1.65 -4.09
N VAL A 11 -21.21 -0.49 -3.51
CA VAL A 11 -20.30 0.50 -4.14
C VAL A 11 -18.90 -0.10 -4.27
N ALA A 12 -18.37 -0.77 -3.23
CA ALA A 12 -17.06 -1.40 -3.27
C ALA A 12 -16.97 -2.48 -4.35
N SER A 13 -17.96 -3.35 -4.47
CA SER A 13 -18.05 -4.39 -5.50
C SER A 13 -18.08 -3.79 -6.91
N ASN A 14 -18.86 -2.73 -7.13
CA ASN A 14 -18.91 -2.05 -8.42
C ASN A 14 -17.55 -1.39 -8.75
N THR A 15 -16.94 -0.70 -7.78
CA THR A 15 -15.62 -0.08 -7.92
C THR A 15 -14.54 -1.11 -8.23
N ALA A 16 -14.55 -2.26 -7.55
CA ALA A 16 -13.62 -3.35 -7.83
C ALA A 16 -13.82 -3.93 -9.23
N GLY A 17 -15.08 -4.16 -9.65
CA GLY A 17 -15.40 -4.66 -10.98
C GLY A 17 -14.99 -3.70 -12.11
N GLU A 18 -15.15 -2.37 -11.91
CA GLU A 18 -14.71 -1.35 -12.84
C GLU A 18 -13.18 -1.33 -12.95
N ALA A 19 -12.48 -1.34 -11.82
CA ALA A 19 -11.03 -1.29 -11.79
C ALA A 19 -10.35 -2.54 -12.38
N VAL A 20 -10.90 -3.74 -12.19
CA VAL A 20 -10.39 -4.97 -12.84
C VAL A 20 -10.46 -4.86 -14.37
N ARG A 21 -11.48 -4.18 -14.91
CA ARG A 21 -11.61 -3.93 -16.34
C ARG A 21 -10.59 -2.92 -16.88
N GLN A 22 -9.91 -2.20 -16.01
CA GLN A 22 -8.91 -1.21 -16.39
C GLN A 22 -7.61 -1.91 -16.79
N ARG A 23 -7.17 -1.70 -18.02
CA ARG A 23 -5.98 -2.37 -18.59
C ARG A 23 -4.71 -2.08 -17.81
N TYR A 24 -4.56 -0.88 -17.24
CA TYR A 24 -3.36 -0.53 -16.47
C TYR A 24 -3.24 -1.30 -15.15
N PHE A 25 -4.34 -1.71 -14.51
CA PHE A 25 -4.27 -2.60 -13.35
C PHE A 25 -3.61 -3.93 -13.71
N LEU A 26 -4.04 -4.53 -14.83
CA LEU A 26 -3.47 -5.78 -15.32
C LEU A 26 -2.01 -5.60 -15.74
N VAL A 27 -1.69 -4.52 -16.47
CA VAL A 27 -0.33 -4.25 -16.95
C VAL A 27 0.64 -4.05 -15.78
N LEU A 28 0.29 -3.22 -14.80
CA LEU A 28 1.16 -2.99 -13.64
C LEU A 28 1.28 -4.22 -12.74
N GLY A 29 0.19 -5.00 -12.61
CA GLY A 29 0.22 -6.27 -11.88
C GLY A 29 1.12 -7.30 -12.56
N LEU A 30 1.04 -7.43 -13.88
CA LEU A 30 1.91 -8.30 -14.67
C LEU A 30 3.37 -7.84 -14.63
N LEU A 31 3.64 -6.53 -14.69
CA LEU A 31 5.00 -6.00 -14.55
C LEU A 31 5.57 -6.29 -13.16
N ALA A 32 4.79 -6.12 -12.10
CA ALA A 32 5.22 -6.47 -10.75
C ALA A 32 5.55 -7.96 -10.61
N ALA A 33 4.68 -8.83 -11.17
CA ALA A 33 4.91 -10.28 -11.17
C ALA A 33 6.11 -10.67 -12.05
N ALA A 34 6.32 -10.00 -13.19
CA ALA A 34 7.47 -10.23 -14.07
C ALA A 34 8.79 -9.86 -13.39
N VAL A 35 8.85 -8.71 -12.68
CA VAL A 35 10.04 -8.32 -11.92
C VAL A 35 10.33 -9.31 -10.79
N ALA A 36 9.30 -9.76 -10.06
CA ALA A 36 9.45 -10.80 -9.05
C ALA A 36 9.94 -12.13 -9.66
N GLY A 37 9.44 -12.51 -10.85
CA GLY A 37 9.90 -13.69 -11.58
C GLY A 37 11.33 -13.58 -12.10
N LEU A 38 11.74 -12.39 -12.58
CA LEU A 38 13.13 -12.12 -13.01
C LEU A 38 14.12 -12.28 -11.85
N ALA A 39 13.71 -11.97 -10.61
CA ALA A 39 14.53 -12.19 -9.43
C ALA A 39 15.02 -13.64 -9.32
N ALA A 40 14.16 -14.60 -9.65
CA ALA A 40 14.52 -16.02 -9.65
C ALA A 40 15.53 -16.39 -10.74
N GLY A 41 15.50 -15.69 -11.88
CA GLY A 41 16.46 -15.90 -12.99
C GLY A 41 17.83 -15.25 -12.75
N LEU A 42 17.89 -14.15 -12.00
CA LEU A 42 19.12 -13.41 -11.71
C LEU A 42 19.85 -13.89 -10.44
N ARG A 43 19.28 -14.86 -9.75
CA ARG A 43 19.79 -15.39 -8.46
C ARG A 43 21.26 -15.82 -8.49
N ASP A 44 21.69 -16.42 -9.60
CA ASP A 44 23.04 -16.96 -9.76
C ASP A 44 24.12 -15.87 -9.84
N MET A 45 23.71 -14.60 -9.97
CA MET A 45 24.60 -13.44 -9.98
C MET A 45 24.90 -12.89 -8.58
N THR A 46 24.24 -13.41 -7.53
CA THR A 46 24.40 -12.93 -6.15
C THR A 46 25.20 -13.93 -5.33
N PHE A 47 26.37 -13.53 -4.86
CA PHE A 47 27.24 -14.38 -4.04
C PHE A 47 26.76 -14.40 -2.58
N GLY A 48 26.07 -15.46 -2.19
CA GLY A 48 25.78 -15.78 -0.78
C GLY A 48 24.51 -15.18 -0.16
N GLU A 49 23.81 -14.22 -0.79
CA GLU A 49 22.56 -13.61 -0.28
C GLU A 49 21.36 -13.82 -1.23
N GLU A 50 21.29 -14.97 -1.87
CA GLU A 50 20.32 -15.25 -2.92
C GLU A 50 18.85 -15.14 -2.44
N LEU A 51 18.53 -15.65 -1.24
CA LEU A 51 17.19 -15.55 -0.68
C LEU A 51 16.77 -14.11 -0.42
N LYS A 52 17.69 -13.30 0.12
CA LYS A 52 17.46 -11.90 0.38
C LYS A 52 17.24 -11.14 -0.92
N PHE A 53 18.06 -11.38 -1.92
CA PHE A 53 17.93 -10.75 -3.23
C PHE A 53 16.56 -11.02 -3.89
N VAL A 54 16.11 -12.28 -3.88
CA VAL A 54 14.80 -12.65 -4.44
C VAL A 54 13.65 -11.99 -3.64
N ALA A 55 13.73 -11.99 -2.30
CA ALA A 55 12.75 -11.35 -1.45
C ALA A 55 12.71 -9.83 -1.67
N ASP A 56 13.87 -9.17 -1.67
CA ASP A 56 13.98 -7.71 -1.81
C ASP A 56 13.48 -7.25 -3.18
N LEU A 57 13.80 -7.95 -4.26
CA LEU A 57 13.35 -7.60 -5.60
C LEU A 57 11.84 -7.82 -5.75
N GLY A 58 11.31 -8.93 -5.23
CA GLY A 58 9.88 -9.24 -5.29
C GLY A 58 9.03 -8.27 -4.45
N PHE A 59 9.39 -8.04 -3.20
CA PHE A 59 8.70 -7.06 -2.36
C PHE A 59 8.98 -5.62 -2.79
N GLY A 60 10.16 -5.33 -3.35
CA GLY A 60 10.48 -4.04 -3.97
C GLY A 60 9.60 -3.74 -5.19
N ALA A 61 9.35 -4.73 -6.05
CA ALA A 61 8.40 -4.62 -7.15
C ALA A 61 6.98 -4.35 -6.64
N LEU A 62 6.53 -5.08 -5.61
CA LEU A 62 5.26 -4.84 -4.96
C LEU A 62 5.16 -3.42 -4.40
N PHE A 63 6.21 -2.96 -3.72
CA PHE A 63 6.31 -1.61 -3.17
C PHE A 63 6.15 -0.56 -4.26
N PHE A 64 6.89 -0.68 -5.35
CA PHE A 64 6.90 0.31 -6.43
C PHE A 64 5.59 0.32 -7.21
N PHE A 65 5.21 -0.81 -7.82
CA PHE A 65 4.00 -0.90 -8.64
C PHE A 65 2.71 -0.80 -7.81
N GLY A 66 2.70 -1.35 -6.60
CA GLY A 66 1.59 -1.20 -5.66
C GLY A 66 1.37 0.25 -5.25
N SER A 67 2.44 1.01 -4.99
CA SER A 67 2.35 2.45 -4.66
C SER A 67 1.84 3.28 -5.83
N LEU A 68 2.27 2.98 -7.07
CA LEU A 68 1.74 3.61 -8.27
C LEU A 68 0.23 3.35 -8.40
N LEU A 69 -0.20 2.10 -8.26
CA LEU A 69 -1.62 1.74 -8.33
C LEU A 69 -2.44 2.37 -7.19
N ALA A 70 -1.88 2.48 -5.98
CA ALA A 70 -2.55 3.11 -4.85
C ALA A 70 -2.80 4.62 -5.06
N VAL A 71 -2.05 5.27 -5.96
CA VAL A 71 -2.31 6.65 -6.40
C VAL A 71 -3.22 6.68 -7.64
N VAL A 72 -2.94 5.86 -8.64
CA VAL A 72 -3.62 5.94 -9.94
C VAL A 72 -5.07 5.48 -9.85
N LEU A 73 -5.35 4.35 -9.18
CA LEU A 73 -6.70 3.79 -9.12
C LEU A 73 -7.74 4.72 -8.47
N PRO A 74 -7.50 5.29 -7.26
CA PRO A 74 -8.48 6.17 -6.63
C PRO A 74 -8.77 7.41 -7.48
N VAL A 75 -7.75 8.03 -8.08
CA VAL A 75 -7.94 9.24 -8.93
C VAL A 75 -8.75 8.89 -10.16
N HIS A 76 -8.34 7.86 -10.90
CA HIS A 76 -9.03 7.48 -12.13
C HIS A 76 -10.49 7.12 -11.88
N LEU A 77 -10.75 6.23 -10.91
CA LEU A 77 -12.10 5.78 -10.59
C LEU A 77 -12.99 6.90 -10.01
N PHE A 78 -12.40 7.89 -9.34
CA PHE A 78 -13.14 9.03 -8.83
C PHE A 78 -13.51 10.01 -9.96
N PHE A 79 -12.57 10.37 -10.82
CA PHE A 79 -12.80 11.37 -11.86
C PHE A 79 -13.56 10.80 -13.05
N SER A 80 -13.41 9.53 -13.43
CA SER A 80 -14.20 8.89 -14.47
C SER A 80 -15.70 8.92 -14.18
N GLU A 81 -16.10 8.69 -12.92
CA GLU A 81 -17.51 8.79 -12.53
C GLU A 81 -18.04 10.22 -12.51
N MET A 82 -17.18 11.20 -12.19
CA MET A 82 -17.55 12.62 -12.22
C MET A 82 -17.75 13.10 -13.67
N GLU A 83 -16.87 12.74 -14.58
CA GLU A 83 -16.92 13.10 -16.00
C GLU A 83 -18.10 12.44 -16.72
N ASN A 84 -18.37 11.18 -16.46
CA ASN A 84 -19.48 10.42 -17.04
C ASN A 84 -20.84 10.75 -16.40
N ARG A 85 -20.90 11.69 -15.46
CA ARG A 85 -22.11 12.04 -14.69
C ARG A 85 -22.80 10.85 -14.01
N THR A 86 -22.16 9.67 -13.96
CA THR A 86 -22.69 8.49 -13.28
C THR A 86 -22.74 8.70 -11.77
N ALA A 87 -21.88 9.56 -11.22
CA ALA A 87 -21.95 10.03 -9.84
C ALA A 87 -23.30 10.67 -9.51
N LEU A 88 -23.91 11.45 -10.43
CA LEU A 88 -25.21 12.08 -10.24
C LEU A 88 -26.35 11.05 -10.19
N THR A 89 -26.30 10.01 -11.02
CA THR A 89 -27.30 8.93 -11.02
C THR A 89 -27.18 8.02 -9.79
N LEU A 90 -25.95 7.80 -9.29
CA LEU A 90 -25.71 7.07 -8.04
C LEU A 90 -26.15 7.88 -6.82
N LEU A 91 -25.93 9.20 -6.81
CA LEU A 91 -26.35 10.11 -5.73
C LEU A 91 -27.84 10.46 -5.80
N ALA A 92 -28.53 10.25 -6.92
CA ALA A 92 -29.99 10.33 -7.03
C ALA A 92 -30.71 9.20 -6.24
N ARG A 93 -30.01 8.09 -5.96
CA ARG A 93 -30.45 7.12 -4.93
C ARG A 93 -30.09 7.67 -3.54
N PRO A 94 -30.76 7.26 -2.45
CA PRO A 94 -30.50 7.76 -1.10
C PRO A 94 -29.17 7.22 -0.51
N LEU A 95 -28.07 7.46 -1.25
CA LEU A 95 -26.70 7.16 -0.81
C LEU A 95 -26.10 8.39 -0.12
N ARG A 96 -25.60 8.21 1.09
CA ARG A 96 -24.87 9.28 1.77
C ARG A 96 -23.48 9.43 1.11
N ARG A 97 -23.02 10.66 0.93
CA ARG A 97 -21.70 10.95 0.33
C ARG A 97 -20.54 10.21 1.02
N GLY A 98 -20.66 9.95 2.33
CA GLY A 98 -19.68 9.14 3.08
C GLY A 98 -19.73 7.65 2.73
N GLU A 99 -20.91 7.07 2.45
CA GLU A 99 -21.06 5.68 2.01
C GLU A 99 -20.37 5.46 0.65
N PHE A 100 -20.48 6.44 -0.23
CA PHE A 100 -19.85 6.44 -1.54
C PHE A 100 -18.31 6.42 -1.43
N LEU A 101 -17.71 7.35 -0.65
CA LEU A 101 -16.24 7.42 -0.49
C LEU A 101 -15.69 6.20 0.24
N ALA A 102 -16.37 5.73 1.29
CA ALA A 102 -15.96 4.52 2.00
C ALA A 102 -16.03 3.29 1.09
N GLY A 103 -17.08 3.16 0.29
CA GLY A 103 -17.21 2.08 -0.69
C GLY A 103 -16.11 2.12 -1.75
N LYS A 104 -15.79 3.32 -2.27
CA LYS A 104 -14.66 3.49 -3.20
C LYS A 104 -13.33 3.08 -2.58
N LEU A 105 -13.05 3.53 -1.37
CA LEU A 105 -11.81 3.14 -0.69
C LEU A 105 -11.73 1.62 -0.50
N LEU A 106 -12.83 1.00 -0.02
CA LEU A 106 -12.86 -0.46 0.17
C LEU A 106 -12.68 -1.22 -1.13
N GLY A 107 -13.29 -0.77 -2.23
CA GLY A 107 -13.13 -1.39 -3.55
C GLY A 107 -11.69 -1.29 -4.06
N VAL A 108 -11.07 -0.12 -3.98
CA VAL A 108 -9.66 0.08 -4.32
C VAL A 108 -8.75 -0.75 -3.41
N TRP A 109 -9.00 -0.74 -2.10
CA TRP A 109 -8.19 -1.50 -1.14
C TRP A 109 -8.29 -3.01 -1.36
N ALA A 110 -9.46 -3.53 -1.71
CA ALA A 110 -9.63 -4.94 -2.06
C ALA A 110 -8.78 -5.33 -3.28
N LEU A 111 -8.67 -4.47 -4.29
CA LEU A 111 -7.82 -4.71 -5.46
C LEU A 111 -6.33 -4.63 -5.14
N LEU A 112 -5.92 -3.65 -4.33
CA LEU A 112 -4.55 -3.57 -3.85
C LEU A 112 -4.18 -4.79 -3.00
N THR A 113 -5.13 -5.30 -2.21
CA THR A 113 -4.96 -6.57 -1.46
C THR A 113 -4.79 -7.75 -2.43
N ALA A 114 -5.58 -7.83 -3.49
CA ALA A 114 -5.43 -8.87 -4.51
C ALA A 114 -4.06 -8.80 -5.20
N LEU A 115 -3.55 -7.59 -5.49
CA LEU A 115 -2.20 -7.40 -6.01
C LEU A 115 -1.13 -7.87 -5.01
N VAL A 116 -1.27 -7.52 -3.72
CA VAL A 116 -0.35 -7.99 -2.68
C VAL A 116 -0.35 -9.51 -2.60
N VAL A 117 -1.51 -10.14 -2.57
CA VAL A 117 -1.63 -11.62 -2.54
C VAL A 117 -0.94 -12.25 -3.74
N LEU A 118 -1.12 -11.68 -4.93
CA LEU A 118 -0.52 -12.20 -6.15
C LEU A 118 1.02 -12.06 -6.12
N VAL A 119 1.53 -10.85 -5.89
CA VAL A 119 2.98 -10.58 -6.02
C VAL A 119 3.75 -11.11 -4.81
N ALA A 120 3.27 -10.90 -3.59
CA ALA A 120 3.90 -11.44 -2.39
C ALA A 120 3.79 -12.97 -2.35
N GLY A 121 2.64 -13.54 -2.77
CA GLY A 121 2.48 -14.98 -2.89
C GLY A 121 3.47 -15.59 -3.87
N LEU A 122 3.62 -15.00 -5.06
CA LEU A 122 4.63 -15.41 -6.03
C LEU A 122 6.04 -15.31 -5.45
N THR A 123 6.38 -14.19 -4.80
CA THR A 123 7.70 -13.98 -4.19
C THR A 123 7.98 -15.03 -3.10
N ILE A 124 7.02 -15.30 -2.23
CA ILE A 124 7.15 -16.31 -1.16
C ILE A 124 7.34 -17.71 -1.76
N VAL A 125 6.62 -18.05 -2.83
CA VAL A 125 6.80 -19.35 -3.52
C VAL A 125 8.21 -19.45 -4.14
N LEU A 126 8.69 -18.40 -4.80
CA LEU A 126 10.04 -18.37 -5.38
C LEU A 126 11.13 -18.51 -4.31
N VAL A 127 10.97 -17.79 -3.19
CA VAL A 127 11.87 -17.90 -2.04
C VAL A 127 11.81 -19.28 -1.40
N ALA A 128 10.61 -19.87 -1.26
CA ALA A 128 10.45 -21.21 -0.69
C ALA A 128 11.14 -22.29 -1.53
N ASN A 129 10.98 -22.24 -2.85
CA ASN A 129 11.68 -23.17 -3.75
C ASN A 129 13.19 -23.02 -3.61
N ARG A 130 13.70 -21.77 -3.60
CA ARG A 130 15.14 -21.55 -3.46
C ARG A 130 15.67 -21.94 -2.07
N HIS A 131 14.91 -21.67 -1.02
CA HIS A 131 15.26 -22.10 0.33
C HIS A 131 15.38 -23.62 0.41
N ALA A 132 14.50 -24.37 -0.23
CA ALA A 132 14.55 -25.83 -0.28
C ALA A 132 15.83 -26.33 -0.99
N ASP A 133 16.18 -25.73 -2.15
CA ASP A 133 17.39 -26.06 -2.89
C ASP A 133 18.66 -25.81 -2.04
N LEU A 134 18.73 -24.61 -1.42
CA LEU A 134 19.90 -24.23 -0.62
C LEU A 134 20.01 -25.05 0.67
N THR A 135 18.91 -25.48 1.28
CA THR A 135 18.95 -26.37 2.45
C THR A 135 19.46 -27.76 2.09
N ALA A 136 19.03 -28.31 0.94
CA ALA A 136 19.52 -29.59 0.45
C ALA A 136 21.04 -29.54 0.14
N ASP A 137 21.50 -28.46 -0.52
CA ASP A 137 22.92 -28.24 -0.79
C ASP A 137 23.76 -28.05 0.48
N ALA A 138 23.20 -27.33 1.48
CA ALA A 138 23.85 -27.11 2.76
C ALA A 138 24.02 -28.43 3.55
N GLU A 139 23.01 -29.29 3.50
CA GLU A 139 23.06 -30.62 4.15
C GLU A 139 24.15 -31.50 3.52
N ILE A 140 24.27 -31.53 2.20
CA ILE A 140 25.30 -32.28 1.48
C ILE A 140 26.73 -31.74 1.79
N ARG A 141 26.86 -30.42 1.93
CA ARG A 141 28.16 -29.75 2.19
C ARG A 141 28.49 -29.55 3.66
N HIS A 142 27.62 -29.99 4.58
CA HIS A 142 27.73 -29.75 6.02
C HIS A 142 27.86 -28.27 6.40
N LEU A 143 27.17 -27.39 5.67
CA LEU A 143 27.12 -25.94 5.91
C LEU A 143 25.88 -25.58 6.73
N PRO A 144 25.86 -24.42 7.43
CA PRO A 144 24.67 -23.95 8.12
C PRO A 144 23.54 -23.66 7.11
N ALA A 145 22.32 -24.12 7.43
CA ALA A 145 21.14 -23.86 6.61
C ALA A 145 20.80 -22.35 6.56
N PRO A 146 20.33 -21.85 5.41
CA PRO A 146 19.92 -20.47 5.31
C PRO A 146 18.70 -20.21 6.19
N ILE A 147 18.65 -19.05 6.86
CA ILE A 147 17.56 -18.68 7.75
C ILE A 147 16.59 -17.76 7.01
N PHE A 148 15.33 -18.17 6.90
CA PHE A 148 14.23 -17.36 6.35
C PHE A 148 12.95 -17.63 7.14
N ASP A 149 12.26 -16.57 7.59
CA ASP A 149 10.99 -16.70 8.29
C ASP A 149 9.81 -16.41 7.37
N PHE A 150 9.09 -17.47 7.01
CA PHE A 150 7.86 -17.40 6.21
C PHE A 150 6.71 -16.69 6.95
N GLY A 151 6.65 -16.81 8.27
CA GLY A 151 5.67 -16.11 9.11
C GLY A 151 5.90 -14.61 9.06
N GLY A 152 7.17 -14.19 9.14
CA GLY A 152 7.58 -12.80 8.98
C GLY A 152 7.28 -12.25 7.58
N ALA A 153 7.47 -13.05 6.53
CA ALA A 153 7.13 -12.67 5.15
C ALA A 153 5.62 -12.44 4.97
N LEU A 154 4.77 -13.30 5.54
CA LEU A 154 3.31 -13.12 5.53
C LEU A 154 2.89 -11.88 6.31
N LEU A 155 3.47 -11.64 7.50
CA LEU A 155 3.20 -10.44 8.28
C LEU A 155 3.63 -9.18 7.52
N PHE A 156 4.76 -9.22 6.81
CA PHE A 156 5.20 -8.11 5.96
C PHE A 156 4.23 -7.87 4.80
N ALA A 157 3.72 -8.92 4.15
CA ALA A 157 2.70 -8.78 3.11
C ALA A 157 1.41 -8.12 3.65
N LEU A 158 0.96 -8.47 4.86
CA LEU A 158 -0.15 -7.81 5.52
C LEU A 158 0.14 -6.33 5.78
N LEU A 159 1.35 -5.99 6.24
CA LEU A 159 1.76 -4.60 6.42
C LEU A 159 1.72 -3.81 5.10
N GLN A 160 2.18 -4.40 3.99
CA GLN A 160 2.09 -3.77 2.68
C GLN A 160 0.64 -3.51 2.25
N THR A 161 -0.28 -4.42 2.57
CA THR A 161 -1.72 -4.22 2.31
C THR A 161 -2.26 -2.98 3.03
N VAL A 162 -1.93 -2.81 4.31
CA VAL A 162 -2.35 -1.64 5.10
C VAL A 162 -1.67 -0.37 4.57
N ARG A 163 -0.37 -0.42 4.29
CA ARG A 163 0.40 0.69 3.75
C ARG A 163 -0.21 1.23 2.45
N LEU A 164 -0.50 0.34 1.49
CA LEU A 164 -1.13 0.72 0.23
C LEU A 164 -2.53 1.31 0.44
N GLY A 165 -3.28 0.81 1.42
CA GLY A 165 -4.56 1.37 1.85
C GLY A 165 -4.44 2.80 2.39
N VAL A 166 -3.40 3.10 3.17
CA VAL A 166 -3.10 4.46 3.65
C VAL A 166 -2.80 5.40 2.48
N VAL A 167 -1.97 4.98 1.51
CA VAL A 167 -1.69 5.78 0.31
C VAL A 167 -2.95 6.03 -0.50
N ALA A 168 -3.78 5.00 -0.72
CA ALA A 168 -5.05 5.12 -1.43
C ALA A 168 -6.03 6.07 -0.70
N SER A 169 -6.08 6.03 0.63
CA SER A 169 -6.93 6.93 1.43
C SER A 169 -6.47 8.40 1.37
N LEU A 170 -5.14 8.66 1.39
CA LEU A 170 -4.57 9.99 1.18
C LEU A 170 -4.92 10.53 -0.21
N THR A 171 -4.81 9.69 -1.22
CA THR A 171 -5.14 10.07 -2.60
C THR A 171 -6.64 10.35 -2.75
N LEU A 172 -7.50 9.50 -2.18
CA LEU A 172 -8.95 9.71 -2.20
C LEU A 172 -9.37 10.97 -1.41
N PHE A 173 -8.69 11.24 -0.28
CA PHE A 173 -8.85 12.49 0.45
C PHE A 173 -8.54 13.69 -0.46
N THR A 174 -7.45 13.63 -1.22
CA THR A 174 -7.10 14.68 -2.20
C THR A 174 -8.18 14.83 -3.27
N CYS A 175 -8.71 13.73 -3.82
CA CYS A 175 -9.79 13.75 -4.81
C CYS A 175 -11.04 14.46 -4.30
N SER A 176 -11.32 14.44 -2.98
CA SER A 176 -12.51 15.05 -2.40
C SER A 176 -12.56 16.57 -2.57
N TYR A 177 -11.41 17.25 -2.68
CA TYR A 177 -11.32 18.69 -2.88
C TYR A 177 -10.65 19.11 -4.20
N ALA A 178 -9.95 18.21 -4.89
CA ALA A 178 -9.29 18.47 -6.15
C ALA A 178 -10.31 18.80 -7.26
N ARG A 179 -10.04 19.82 -8.05
CA ARG A 179 -10.88 20.21 -9.20
C ARG A 179 -10.55 19.42 -10.47
N THR A 180 -9.30 18.98 -10.60
CA THR A 180 -8.79 18.28 -11.79
C THR A 180 -8.11 16.98 -11.40
N ALA A 181 -8.20 15.96 -12.27
CA ALA A 181 -7.50 14.69 -12.09
C ALA A 181 -5.98 14.90 -12.03
N LEU A 182 -5.42 15.79 -12.85
CA LEU A 182 -3.99 16.07 -12.88
C LEU A 182 -3.47 16.56 -11.52
N PHE A 183 -4.19 17.48 -10.87
CA PHE A 183 -3.85 17.92 -9.52
C PHE A 183 -3.91 16.79 -8.50
N ALA A 184 -4.94 15.93 -8.61
CA ALA A 184 -5.10 14.79 -7.69
C ALA A 184 -3.96 13.76 -7.86
N TYR A 185 -3.50 13.49 -9.09
CA TYR A 185 -2.31 12.65 -9.33
C TYR A 185 -1.05 13.28 -8.74
N ALA A 186 -0.77 14.54 -9.06
CA ALA A 186 0.42 15.23 -8.58
C ALA A 186 0.47 15.27 -7.04
N ALA A 187 -0.65 15.61 -6.39
CA ALA A 187 -0.74 15.63 -4.94
C ALA A 187 -0.69 14.22 -4.33
N GLY A 188 -1.28 13.19 -4.97
CA GLY A 188 -1.19 11.80 -4.53
C GLY A 188 0.26 11.29 -4.52
N PHE A 189 1.02 11.56 -5.58
CA PHE A 189 2.46 11.25 -5.61
C PHE A 189 3.23 12.10 -4.60
N GLY A 190 2.87 13.37 -4.41
CA GLY A 190 3.45 14.22 -3.38
C GLY A 190 3.25 13.64 -1.97
N TRP A 191 2.06 13.14 -1.64
CA TRP A 191 1.78 12.46 -0.38
C TRP A 191 2.59 11.17 -0.20
N LEU A 192 2.77 10.40 -1.28
CA LEU A 192 3.59 9.19 -1.26
C LEU A 192 5.04 9.53 -0.90
N VAL A 193 5.62 10.53 -1.55
CA VAL A 193 6.99 10.99 -1.27
C VAL A 193 7.08 11.57 0.14
N ALA A 194 6.15 12.44 0.54
CA ALA A 194 6.12 13.05 1.86
C ALA A 194 6.00 12.00 2.98
N GLY A 195 5.11 11.00 2.83
CA GLY A 195 4.97 9.91 3.79
C GLY A 195 6.21 9.02 3.89
N GLN A 196 6.91 8.82 2.77
CA GLN A 196 8.13 8.02 2.74
C GLN A 196 9.32 8.73 3.39
N THR A 197 9.37 10.08 3.32
CA THR A 197 10.45 10.91 3.87
C THR A 197 10.13 11.55 5.21
N ALA A 198 8.91 11.40 5.72
CA ALA A 198 8.45 12.06 6.95
C ALA A 198 9.32 11.74 8.18
N TRP A 199 9.82 10.50 8.29
CA TRP A 199 10.72 10.09 9.38
C TRP A 199 12.04 10.88 9.37
N LEU A 200 12.63 11.07 8.18
CA LEU A 200 13.88 11.83 8.00
C LEU A 200 13.70 13.29 8.43
N GLY A 201 12.58 13.90 8.01
CA GLY A 201 12.24 15.25 8.43
C GLY A 201 12.07 15.37 9.96
N ARG A 202 11.41 14.41 10.60
CA ARG A 202 11.26 14.40 12.06
C ARG A 202 12.60 14.25 12.78
N GLU A 203 13.49 13.41 12.29
CA GLU A 203 14.82 13.21 12.88
C GLU A 203 15.70 14.45 12.70
N TRP A 204 15.75 15.00 11.49
CA TRP A 204 16.54 16.18 11.18
C TRP A 204 16.08 17.40 12.01
N PHE A 205 14.80 17.75 11.93
CA PHE A 205 14.27 18.90 12.68
C PHE A 205 14.20 18.63 14.19
N GLY A 206 14.17 17.36 14.61
CA GLY A 206 14.26 16.98 16.01
C GLY A 206 15.60 17.37 16.67
N ARG A 207 16.69 17.37 15.90
CA ARG A 207 18.05 17.66 16.38
C ARG A 207 18.46 19.13 16.26
N THR A 208 17.82 19.94 15.41
CA THR A 208 18.18 21.34 15.17
C THR A 208 17.49 22.27 16.19
N PRO A 209 18.21 23.16 16.92
CA PRO A 209 17.60 24.16 17.75
C PRO A 209 17.04 25.31 16.88
N GLY A 210 15.77 25.67 17.04
CA GLY A 210 15.18 26.80 16.30
C GLY A 210 13.73 27.10 16.68
N PHE A 211 13.30 28.34 16.46
CA PHE A 211 11.98 28.86 16.89
C PHE A 211 10.80 28.20 16.12
N GLY A 212 11.01 27.61 14.96
CA GLY A 212 9.99 26.92 14.16
C GLY A 212 9.90 25.41 14.40
N LYS A 213 10.78 24.82 15.21
CA LYS A 213 10.92 23.38 15.42
C LYS A 213 9.59 22.70 15.77
N THR A 214 8.91 23.23 16.79
CA THR A 214 7.67 22.63 17.30
C THR A 214 6.56 22.63 16.24
N ALA A 215 6.42 23.70 15.47
CA ALA A 215 5.44 23.81 14.41
C ALA A 215 5.73 22.81 13.27
N ILE A 216 6.98 22.72 12.78
CA ILE A 216 7.39 21.82 11.71
C ILE A 216 7.23 20.36 12.14
N VAL A 217 7.71 19.99 13.32
CA VAL A 217 7.58 18.62 13.84
C VAL A 217 6.10 18.24 14.04
N THR A 218 5.26 19.18 14.47
CA THR A 218 3.81 18.95 14.62
C THR A 218 3.14 18.76 13.27
N LEU A 219 3.50 19.54 12.25
CA LEU A 219 3.01 19.36 10.88
C LEU A 219 3.46 18.02 10.29
N LEU A 220 4.72 17.63 10.53
CA LEU A 220 5.23 16.33 10.08
C LEU A 220 4.56 15.14 10.80
N LYS A 221 4.04 15.34 12.02
CA LYS A 221 3.22 14.32 12.70
C LYS A 221 1.83 14.16 12.09
N ALA A 222 1.33 15.16 11.38
CA ALA A 222 0.07 15.08 10.63
C ALA A 222 0.19 14.32 9.31
N VAL A 223 1.41 13.95 8.89
CA VAL A 223 1.65 13.08 7.72
C VAL A 223 1.89 11.66 8.22
N PRO A 224 1.15 10.65 7.69
CA PRO A 224 1.38 9.27 8.07
C PRO A 224 2.79 8.82 7.66
N ASP A 225 3.46 8.13 8.56
CA ASP A 225 4.80 7.60 8.34
C ASP A 225 4.73 6.29 7.58
N LEU A 226 4.99 6.33 6.28
CA LEU A 226 4.99 5.14 5.44
C LEU A 226 6.25 4.27 5.64
N GLN A 227 7.33 4.82 6.20
CA GLN A 227 8.54 4.07 6.47
C GLN A 227 8.36 3.11 7.66
N SER A 228 7.46 3.39 8.59
CA SER A 228 7.14 2.50 9.71
C SER A 228 6.61 1.12 9.27
N PHE A 229 6.16 0.98 8.03
CA PHE A 229 5.75 -0.29 7.44
C PHE A 229 6.91 -1.08 6.80
N ASN A 230 8.10 -0.50 6.69
CA ASN A 230 9.26 -1.12 6.05
C ASN A 230 10.07 -1.96 7.04
N LEU A 231 9.47 -3.02 7.54
CA LEU A 231 10.06 -3.96 8.49
C LEU A 231 10.47 -5.30 7.83
N GLY A 232 10.56 -5.34 6.49
CA GLY A 232 10.76 -6.56 5.73
C GLY A 232 11.98 -7.35 6.16
N ASP A 233 13.16 -6.72 6.15
CA ASP A 233 14.42 -7.35 6.51
C ASP A 233 14.40 -7.95 7.93
N ALA A 234 13.88 -7.18 8.89
CA ALA A 234 13.85 -7.60 10.29
C ALA A 234 12.81 -8.71 10.57
N LEU A 235 11.79 -8.84 9.73
CA LEU A 235 10.77 -9.87 9.84
C LEU A 235 11.14 -11.15 9.11
N MET A 236 11.73 -11.04 7.90
CA MET A 236 12.04 -12.19 7.04
C MET A 236 13.40 -12.82 7.37
N PHE A 237 14.37 -12.02 7.83
CA PHE A 237 15.74 -12.47 8.13
C PHE A 237 16.08 -12.20 9.60
N PRO A 238 15.60 -13.03 10.52
CA PRO A 238 15.76 -12.79 11.95
C PRO A 238 17.19 -13.03 12.40
N GLY A 239 17.96 -11.94 12.54
CA GLY A 239 19.27 -11.95 13.21
C GLY A 239 19.19 -11.58 14.69
N ARG A 240 18.06 -11.02 15.16
CA ARG A 240 17.73 -10.59 16.53
C ARG A 240 16.22 -10.72 16.73
N ALA A 241 15.70 -10.29 17.90
CA ALA A 241 14.27 -10.37 18.22
C ALA A 241 13.43 -9.70 17.11
N GLN A 242 12.46 -10.46 16.56
CA GLN A 242 11.57 -9.96 15.51
C GLN A 242 10.70 -8.80 16.02
N PRO A 243 10.54 -7.70 15.23
CA PRO A 243 9.75 -6.54 15.63
C PRO A 243 8.24 -6.75 15.40
N VAL A 244 7.71 -7.93 15.80
CA VAL A 244 6.29 -8.28 15.61
C VAL A 244 5.35 -7.28 16.30
N ALA A 245 5.71 -6.81 17.50
CA ALA A 245 4.93 -5.82 18.22
C ALA A 245 4.90 -4.47 17.49
N GLU A 246 6.02 -4.07 16.86
CA GLU A 246 6.11 -2.85 16.04
C GLU A 246 5.29 -2.98 14.77
N ALA A 247 5.30 -4.15 14.13
CA ALA A 247 4.48 -4.45 12.97
C ALA A 247 2.98 -4.28 13.26
N TRP A 248 2.49 -4.82 14.37
CA TRP A 248 1.09 -4.66 14.78
C TRP A 248 0.74 -3.21 15.15
N LYS A 249 1.65 -2.47 15.78
CA LYS A 249 1.47 -1.03 16.04
C LYS A 249 1.37 -0.24 14.73
N ALA A 250 2.26 -0.51 13.77
CA ALA A 250 2.22 0.13 12.46
C ALA A 250 0.90 -0.18 11.73
N ALA A 251 0.46 -1.44 11.72
CA ALA A 251 -0.81 -1.84 11.12
C ALA A 251 -2.00 -1.13 11.76
N GLY A 252 -2.08 -1.11 13.09
CA GLY A 252 -3.15 -0.41 13.83
C GLY A 252 -3.17 1.08 13.56
N CYS A 253 -2.01 1.74 13.56
CA CYS A 253 -1.88 3.15 13.24
C CYS A 253 -2.31 3.43 11.78
N GLY A 254 -1.93 2.58 10.83
CA GLY A 254 -2.34 2.69 9.43
C GLY A 254 -3.86 2.59 9.24
N LEU A 255 -4.50 1.61 9.89
CA LEU A 255 -5.96 1.48 9.85
C LEU A 255 -6.67 2.71 10.43
N LEU A 256 -6.16 3.27 11.52
CA LEU A 256 -6.69 4.51 12.09
C LEU A 256 -6.56 5.68 11.11
N TRP A 257 -5.41 5.81 10.42
CA TRP A 257 -5.23 6.80 9.37
C TRP A 257 -6.22 6.64 8.23
N MET A 258 -6.45 5.42 7.74
CA MET A 258 -7.44 5.16 6.68
C MET A 258 -8.84 5.61 7.10
N ILE A 259 -9.27 5.29 8.32
CA ILE A 259 -10.58 5.69 8.86
C ILE A 259 -10.66 7.22 8.98
N ALA A 260 -9.66 7.86 9.59
CA ALA A 260 -9.62 9.30 9.78
C ALA A 260 -9.67 10.05 8.45
N LEU A 261 -8.82 9.69 7.48
CA LEU A 261 -8.75 10.33 6.16
C LEU A 261 -10.07 10.16 5.39
N THR A 262 -10.70 8.98 5.46
CA THR A 262 -11.99 8.74 4.81
C THR A 262 -13.10 9.57 5.45
N ALA A 263 -13.08 9.72 6.78
CA ALA A 263 -14.02 10.59 7.49
C ALA A 263 -13.83 12.06 7.09
N PHE A 264 -12.59 12.57 7.08
CA PHE A 264 -12.29 13.93 6.63
C PHE A 264 -12.68 14.16 5.16
N ALA A 265 -12.34 13.21 4.26
CA ALA A 265 -12.74 13.25 2.87
C ALA A 265 -14.26 13.37 2.72
N SER A 266 -15.03 12.63 3.53
CA SER A 266 -16.49 12.66 3.50
C SER A 266 -17.07 14.02 3.91
N VAL A 267 -16.43 14.72 4.84
CA VAL A 267 -16.81 16.07 5.29
C VAL A 267 -16.50 17.11 4.21
N LEU A 268 -15.32 17.04 3.59
CA LEU A 268 -14.95 17.95 2.51
C LEU A 268 -15.82 17.76 1.28
N PHE A 269 -16.12 16.52 0.92
CA PHE A 269 -16.95 16.19 -0.22
C PHE A 269 -18.41 16.70 -0.06
N LYS A 270 -18.90 16.88 1.19
CA LYS A 270 -20.21 17.49 1.44
C LYS A 270 -20.29 18.96 1.03
N LYS A 271 -19.17 19.68 1.09
CA LYS A 271 -19.08 21.11 0.76
C LYS A 271 -18.89 21.37 -0.74
N ARG A 272 -18.64 20.32 -1.53
CA ARG A 272 -18.44 20.43 -2.98
C ARG A 272 -19.79 20.52 -3.68
N GLU A 273 -20.00 21.60 -4.43
CA GLU A 273 -21.11 21.70 -5.39
C GLU A 273 -20.78 20.81 -6.58
N LEU A 274 -21.67 19.89 -6.92
CA LEU A 274 -21.55 18.93 -8.02
C LEU A 274 -22.21 19.47 -9.27
#